data_4252dac793d511eb7652a5cd101fecbf
#
_entry.id   4252dac793d511eb7652a5cd101fecbf
#
_cell.length_a   1.000
_cell.length_b   1.000
_cell.length_c   1.000
_cell.angle_alpha   90.00
_cell.angle_beta   90.00
_cell.angle_gamma   90.00
#
_symmetry.space_group_name_H-M   'P 1'
#
loop_
_entity.id
_entity.type
_entity.pdbx_description
1 polymer ?
#
loop_
_entity_poly.entity_id
_entity_poly.type
_entity_poly.pdbx_seq_one_letter_code
_entity_poly.pdbx_strand_id
1 'polypeptide(L)'
;MDNVEKVQYQASLAVTGAWQGSSRSKLYEDLGWESLADRRWCRRILQIHKIVNNVTPSYLHSKLPYNRRPCRPLYRQNNYNIFHEVRCKTDRYKNSFFPNGINAWNIVIRDFPIMPSINVLKNHILCLIRPEKKPIYNIHDPVGLRYLFYLRLGLSPLRSHKNNHGFADTPKNCLCNHGNEDTSHFLLLCPFFVIPRASLMANVHEILQRNNLIDLKNQPYLYLYGNRNINSADNKQILLSTVEYIKITRRFSS
;
A
#
# COMPACT_ATOMS: atom_id res chain seq x y z
N MET A 1 -1.62 10.77 17.66
CA MET A 1 -1.74 10.79 16.18
C MET A 1 -1.47 12.20 15.70
N ASP A 2 -0.59 12.40 14.75
CA ASP A 2 -0.29 13.71 14.16
C ASP A 2 -1.57 14.24 13.48
N ASN A 3 -1.92 15.52 13.71
CA ASN A 3 -3.15 16.11 13.17
C ASN A 3 -3.19 16.08 11.62
N VAL A 4 -2.04 16.20 10.98
CA VAL A 4 -1.93 16.12 9.53
C VAL A 4 -2.18 14.70 9.00
N GLU A 5 -1.75 13.67 9.75
CA GLU A 5 -2.03 12.27 9.42
C GLU A 5 -3.52 11.95 9.51
N LYS A 6 -4.28 12.63 10.41
CA LYS A 6 -5.74 12.50 10.46
C LYS A 6 -6.40 12.97 9.16
N VAL A 7 -5.89 14.05 8.55
CA VAL A 7 -6.42 14.56 7.28
C VAL A 7 -6.22 13.54 6.15
N GLN A 8 -5.02 12.95 6.05
CA GLN A 8 -4.76 11.91 5.06
C GLN A 8 -5.65 10.67 5.29
N TYR A 9 -5.84 10.27 6.55
CA TYR A 9 -6.74 9.19 6.91
C TYR A 9 -8.19 9.50 6.50
N GLN A 10 -8.71 10.70 6.76
CA GLN A 10 -10.05 11.09 6.31
C GLN A 10 -10.18 11.08 4.80
N ALA A 11 -9.16 11.55 4.09
CA ALA A 11 -9.14 11.47 2.63
C ALA A 11 -9.17 10.02 2.13
N SER A 12 -8.43 9.10 2.80
CA SER A 12 -8.47 7.68 2.45
C SER A 12 -9.84 7.04 2.66
N LEU A 13 -10.54 7.41 3.74
CA LEU A 13 -11.92 6.98 3.98
C LEU A 13 -12.88 7.49 2.89
N ALA A 14 -12.74 8.77 2.50
CA ALA A 14 -13.58 9.35 1.46
C ALA A 14 -13.38 8.67 0.09
N VAL A 15 -12.14 8.37 -0.28
CA VAL A 15 -11.81 7.72 -1.56
C VAL A 15 -12.31 6.28 -1.61
N THR A 16 -12.13 5.52 -0.52
CA THR A 16 -12.52 4.11 -0.47
C THR A 16 -13.97 3.89 -0.08
N GLY A 17 -14.62 4.91 0.50
CA GLY A 17 -15.93 4.78 1.13
C GLY A 17 -15.91 3.98 2.43
N ALA A 18 -14.73 3.69 2.99
CA ALA A 18 -14.59 2.93 4.22
C ALA A 18 -15.13 3.68 5.44
N TRP A 19 -15.49 2.94 6.48
CA TRP A 19 -16.03 3.51 7.71
C TRP A 19 -14.94 4.10 8.59
N GLN A 20 -15.31 5.06 9.40
CA GLN A 20 -14.45 5.58 10.45
C GLN A 20 -14.07 4.46 11.43
N GLY A 21 -12.77 4.37 11.77
CA GLY A 21 -12.24 3.25 12.55
C GLY A 21 -11.61 2.13 11.73
N SER A 22 -11.75 2.16 10.38
CA SER A 22 -11.05 1.22 9.49
C SER A 22 -9.53 1.32 9.65
N SER A 23 -8.82 0.19 9.48
CA SER A 23 -7.38 0.14 9.63
C SER A 23 -6.67 1.05 8.63
N ARG A 24 -5.95 2.05 9.14
CA ARG A 24 -5.18 2.99 8.32
C ARG A 24 -4.13 2.31 7.45
N SER A 25 -3.42 1.32 7.99
CA SER A 25 -2.38 0.60 7.25
C SER A 25 -2.97 -0.13 6.04
N LYS A 26 -4.09 -0.82 6.21
CA LYS A 26 -4.79 -1.50 5.11
C LYS A 26 -5.30 -0.53 4.06
N LEU A 27 -5.86 0.61 4.48
CA LEU A 27 -6.32 1.66 3.55
C LEU A 27 -5.17 2.22 2.71
N TYR A 28 -4.05 2.54 3.35
CA TYR A 28 -2.88 3.08 2.66
C TYR A 28 -2.23 2.04 1.74
N GLU A 29 -2.16 0.78 2.18
CA GLU A 29 -1.69 -0.33 1.35
C GLU A 29 -2.55 -0.51 0.10
N ASP A 30 -3.88 -0.51 0.25
CA ASP A 30 -4.80 -0.70 -0.88
C ASP A 30 -4.77 0.48 -1.87
N LEU A 31 -4.64 1.71 -1.37
CA LEU A 31 -4.50 2.92 -2.18
C LEU A 31 -3.08 3.13 -2.73
N GLY A 32 -2.09 2.39 -2.27
CA GLY A 32 -0.69 2.61 -2.58
C GLY A 32 -0.17 3.95 -2.04
N TRP A 33 -0.71 4.41 -0.89
CA TRP A 33 -0.30 5.65 -0.26
C TRP A 33 0.77 5.42 0.79
N GLU A 34 1.79 6.27 0.76
CA GLU A 34 2.81 6.34 1.80
C GLU A 34 2.26 7.10 3.02
N SER A 35 2.68 6.72 4.23
CA SER A 35 2.39 7.54 5.40
C SER A 35 3.09 8.89 5.32
N LEU A 36 2.58 9.90 6.02
CA LEU A 36 3.27 11.19 6.10
C LEU A 36 4.59 11.11 6.86
N ALA A 37 4.73 10.13 7.76
CA ALA A 37 5.99 9.83 8.44
C ALA A 37 7.05 9.37 7.43
N ASP A 38 6.71 8.43 6.54
CA ASP A 38 7.60 7.92 5.51
C ASP A 38 7.98 9.01 4.49
N ARG A 39 7.00 9.83 4.08
CA ARG A 39 7.28 10.98 3.20
C ARG A 39 8.25 11.98 3.84
N ARG A 40 8.09 12.27 5.14
CA ARG A 40 9.01 13.15 5.89
C ARG A 40 10.39 12.51 6.00
N TRP A 41 10.46 11.23 6.28
CA TRP A 41 11.70 10.48 6.33
C TRP A 41 12.45 10.53 4.99
N CYS A 42 11.79 10.24 3.88
CA CYS A 42 12.33 10.36 2.54
C CYS A 42 12.86 11.78 2.25
N ARG A 43 12.05 12.80 2.52
CA ARG A 43 12.44 14.20 2.28
C ARG A 43 13.65 14.64 3.09
N ARG A 44 13.80 14.17 4.34
CA ARG A 44 14.98 14.46 5.16
C ARG A 44 16.25 13.88 4.52
N ILE A 45 16.23 12.64 4.07
CA ILE A 45 17.37 12.00 3.40
C ILE A 45 17.76 12.76 2.13
N LEU A 46 16.78 13.07 1.28
CA LEU A 46 17.03 13.83 0.05
C LEU A 46 17.58 15.24 0.35
N GLN A 47 17.15 15.87 1.44
CA GLN A 47 17.70 17.16 1.84
C GLN A 47 19.14 17.04 2.36
N ILE A 48 19.47 16.00 3.15
CA ILE A 48 20.86 15.72 3.54
C ILE A 48 21.73 15.50 2.30
N HIS A 49 21.25 14.72 1.30
CA HIS A 49 21.96 14.55 0.03
C HIS A 49 22.27 15.89 -0.66
N LYS A 50 21.32 16.82 -0.72
CA LYS A 50 21.54 18.16 -1.29
C LYS A 50 22.58 18.95 -0.50
N ILE A 51 22.56 18.85 0.84
CA ILE A 51 23.53 19.53 1.71
C ILE A 51 24.93 18.98 1.47
N VAL A 52 25.08 17.68 1.40
CA VAL A 52 26.36 16.99 1.15
C VAL A 52 26.96 17.39 -0.20
N ASN A 53 26.12 17.52 -1.21
CA ASN A 53 26.54 17.89 -2.57
C ASN A 53 26.62 19.42 -2.78
N ASN A 54 26.57 20.23 -1.73
CA ASN A 54 26.67 21.70 -1.78
C ASN A 54 25.60 22.39 -2.69
N VAL A 55 24.43 21.76 -2.83
CA VAL A 55 23.29 22.33 -3.59
C VAL A 55 22.41 23.22 -2.70
N THR A 56 22.82 23.44 -1.46
CA THR A 56 22.13 24.26 -0.45
C THR A 56 23.04 25.36 0.09
N PRO A 57 22.54 26.36 0.82
CA PRO A 57 23.37 27.37 1.45
C PRO A 57 24.50 26.78 2.31
N SER A 58 25.71 27.36 2.23
CA SER A 58 26.95 26.81 2.82
C SER A 58 26.88 26.61 4.34
N TYR A 59 26.11 27.44 5.06
CA TYR A 59 25.95 27.29 6.50
C TYR A 59 25.26 25.98 6.91
N LEU A 60 24.48 25.35 6.05
CA LEU A 60 23.88 24.05 6.31
C LEU A 60 24.94 22.94 6.24
N HIS A 61 25.88 23.04 5.30
CA HIS A 61 26.98 22.12 5.15
C HIS A 61 27.88 22.10 6.40
N SER A 62 28.15 23.28 7.00
CA SER A 62 28.94 23.37 8.25
C SER A 62 28.28 22.71 9.48
N LYS A 63 26.98 22.43 9.41
CA LYS A 63 26.24 21.73 10.48
C LYS A 63 26.30 20.21 10.40
N LEU A 64 26.85 19.65 9.31
CA LEU A 64 27.02 18.21 9.20
C LEU A 64 28.16 17.71 10.09
N PRO A 65 27.96 16.64 10.88
CA PRO A 65 28.98 16.07 11.74
C PRO A 65 29.92 15.19 10.94
N TYR A 66 30.90 15.78 10.26
CA TYR A 66 31.89 15.04 9.50
C TYR A 66 32.73 14.14 10.40
N ASN A 67 33.03 12.94 9.94
CA ASN A 67 33.99 12.04 10.54
C ASN A 67 35.41 12.65 10.42
N ARG A 68 35.86 13.38 11.44
CA ARG A 68 37.22 13.94 11.47
C ARG A 68 38.30 12.91 11.76
N ARG A 69 37.94 11.67 12.10
CA ARG A 69 38.88 10.56 12.30
C ARG A 69 38.43 9.39 11.42
N PRO A 70 39.36 8.80 10.61
CA PRO A 70 39.07 7.53 9.97
C PRO A 70 38.80 6.51 11.07
N CYS A 71 37.61 5.96 11.14
CA CYS A 71 37.34 4.80 12.01
C CYS A 71 38.38 3.72 11.67
N ARG A 72 38.96 3.09 12.71
CA ARG A 72 39.96 2.04 12.58
C ARG A 72 39.57 1.06 11.45
N PRO A 73 40.55 0.58 10.64
CA PRO A 73 40.29 -0.19 9.41
C PRO A 73 39.86 -1.63 9.65
N LEU A 74 39.01 -1.90 10.65
CA LEU A 74 38.49 -3.24 10.95
C LEU A 74 37.39 -3.72 10.04
N TYR A 75 36.76 -2.82 9.26
CA TYR A 75 35.81 -3.19 8.23
C TYR A 75 36.13 -2.42 6.94
N ARG A 76 36.43 -3.16 5.89
CA ARG A 76 36.72 -2.69 4.51
C ARG A 76 35.53 -2.02 3.82
N GLN A 77 34.78 -1.18 4.49
CA GLN A 77 33.78 -0.31 3.86
C GLN A 77 34.22 1.14 4.05
N ASN A 78 35.04 1.62 3.12
CA ASN A 78 35.40 3.03 2.93
C ASN A 78 34.17 3.85 2.49
N ASN A 79 33.10 3.83 3.27
CA ASN A 79 31.96 4.69 2.98
C ASN A 79 32.18 6.05 3.65
N TYR A 80 32.92 6.94 2.95
CA TYR A 80 33.23 8.31 3.39
C TYR A 80 31.98 9.18 3.63
N ASN A 81 30.81 8.67 3.33
CA ASN A 81 29.53 9.38 3.37
C ASN A 81 28.72 9.11 4.65
N ILE A 82 29.24 8.31 5.58
CA ILE A 82 28.60 8.04 6.86
C ILE A 82 29.01 9.11 7.87
N PHE A 83 28.03 9.73 8.50
CA PHE A 83 28.25 10.74 9.53
C PHE A 83 28.30 10.13 10.93
N HIS A 84 28.97 10.83 11.87
CA HIS A 84 28.86 10.49 13.28
C HIS A 84 27.43 10.68 13.78
N GLU A 85 26.99 9.75 14.61
CA GLU A 85 25.72 9.89 15.31
C GLU A 85 25.76 11.09 16.25
N VAL A 86 24.72 11.92 16.16
CA VAL A 86 24.59 13.11 17.00
C VAL A 86 24.05 12.68 18.36
N ARG A 87 24.85 12.89 19.41
CA ARG A 87 24.40 12.65 20.79
C ARG A 87 23.33 13.68 21.17
N CYS A 88 22.16 13.17 21.54
CA CYS A 88 21.01 14.00 21.87
C CYS A 88 20.68 13.85 23.36
N LYS A 89 20.59 14.99 24.07
CA LYS A 89 20.21 15.03 25.50
C LYS A 89 18.68 15.04 25.69
N THR A 90 17.92 15.43 24.68
CA THR A 90 16.45 15.55 24.74
C THR A 90 15.81 14.91 23.51
N ASP A 91 14.62 14.33 23.70
CA ASP A 91 13.84 13.75 22.59
C ASP A 91 13.45 14.80 21.54
N ARG A 92 13.20 16.03 21.98
CA ARG A 92 12.91 17.14 21.05
C ARG A 92 14.07 17.40 20.09
N TYR A 93 15.31 17.41 20.59
CA TYR A 93 16.50 17.58 19.75
C TYR A 93 16.74 16.34 18.89
N LYS A 94 16.60 15.13 19.44
CA LYS A 94 16.73 13.87 18.71
C LYS A 94 15.80 13.82 17.49
N ASN A 95 14.57 14.33 17.62
CA ASN A 95 13.56 14.37 16.56
C ASN A 95 13.66 15.59 15.64
N SER A 96 14.62 16.49 15.88
CA SER A 96 14.86 17.64 15.01
C SER A 96 15.49 17.22 13.68
N PHE A 97 15.59 18.14 12.73
CA PHE A 97 16.00 17.84 11.35
C PHE A 97 17.36 17.15 11.26
N PHE A 98 18.43 17.71 11.86
CA PHE A 98 19.77 17.18 11.69
C PHE A 98 19.97 15.80 12.35
N PRO A 99 19.73 15.60 13.65
CA PRO A 99 19.95 14.28 14.26
C PRO A 99 19.13 13.18 13.60
N ASN A 100 17.84 13.44 13.37
CA ASN A 100 16.96 12.46 12.75
C ASN A 100 17.33 12.23 11.26
N GLY A 101 17.64 13.30 10.52
CA GLY A 101 18.04 13.21 9.12
C GLY A 101 19.38 12.48 8.94
N ILE A 102 20.35 12.72 9.82
CA ILE A 102 21.66 12.03 9.80
C ILE A 102 21.50 10.54 10.07
N ASN A 103 20.68 10.16 11.06
CA ASN A 103 20.40 8.75 11.34
C ASN A 103 19.72 8.07 10.13
N ALA A 104 18.71 8.72 9.55
CA ALA A 104 18.04 8.21 8.37
C ALA A 104 18.99 8.10 7.16
N TRP A 105 19.83 9.11 6.95
CA TRP A 105 20.88 9.11 5.94
C TRP A 105 21.85 7.95 6.11
N ASN A 106 22.40 7.76 7.32
CA ASN A 106 23.37 6.70 7.61
C ASN A 106 22.80 5.29 7.36
N ILE A 107 21.49 5.10 7.55
CA ILE A 107 20.84 3.82 7.25
C ILE A 107 20.87 3.54 5.75
N VAL A 108 20.47 4.51 4.95
CA VAL A 108 20.28 4.31 3.49
C VAL A 108 21.61 4.36 2.74
N ILE A 109 22.55 5.24 3.12
CA ILE A 109 23.77 5.43 2.34
C ILE A 109 24.73 4.23 2.44
N ARG A 110 24.56 3.34 3.42
CA ARG A 110 25.32 2.09 3.55
C ARG A 110 25.15 1.17 2.36
N ASP A 111 24.01 1.24 1.69
CA ASP A 111 23.70 0.41 0.52
C ASP A 111 24.45 0.88 -0.74
N PHE A 112 25.13 2.04 -0.68
CA PHE A 112 25.82 2.64 -1.82
C PHE A 112 27.33 2.72 -1.56
N PRO A 113 28.15 2.02 -2.37
CA PRO A 113 29.62 2.12 -2.26
C PRO A 113 30.14 3.50 -2.72
N ILE A 114 29.41 4.17 -3.60
CA ILE A 114 29.72 5.49 -4.16
C ILE A 114 28.50 6.40 -3.98
N MET A 115 28.70 7.72 -3.85
CA MET A 115 27.62 8.69 -3.72
C MET A 115 26.65 8.55 -4.90
N PRO A 116 25.38 8.16 -4.66
CA PRO A 116 24.40 8.02 -5.74
C PRO A 116 23.94 9.39 -6.24
N SER A 117 23.48 9.44 -7.48
CA SER A 117 22.72 10.61 -7.94
C SER A 117 21.41 10.73 -7.17
N ILE A 118 20.84 11.96 -7.12
CA ILE A 118 19.59 12.20 -6.39
C ILE A 118 18.42 11.33 -6.88
N ASN A 119 18.39 11.01 -8.18
CA ASN A 119 17.34 10.18 -8.77
C ASN A 119 17.49 8.71 -8.36
N VAL A 120 18.71 8.20 -8.37
CA VAL A 120 19.02 6.82 -7.92
C VAL A 120 18.67 6.67 -6.43
N LEU A 121 19.13 7.62 -5.60
CA LEU A 121 18.81 7.63 -4.18
C LEU A 121 17.29 7.70 -3.92
N LYS A 122 16.58 8.59 -4.63
CA LYS A 122 15.13 8.72 -4.51
C LYS A 122 14.41 7.43 -4.87
N ASN A 123 14.78 6.78 -5.97
CA ASN A 123 14.16 5.54 -6.39
C ASN A 123 14.41 4.41 -5.37
N HIS A 124 15.64 4.30 -4.87
CA HIS A 124 15.97 3.33 -3.82
C HIS A 124 15.12 3.54 -2.56
N ILE A 125 15.04 4.79 -2.04
CA ILE A 125 14.21 5.11 -0.88
C ILE A 125 12.74 4.77 -1.13
N LEU A 126 12.22 5.10 -2.33
CA LEU A 126 10.84 4.81 -2.68
C LEU A 126 10.55 3.31 -2.73
N CYS A 127 11.51 2.49 -3.17
CA CYS A 127 11.38 1.02 -3.08
C CYS A 127 11.28 0.51 -1.64
N LEU A 128 11.93 1.20 -0.67
CA LEU A 128 11.89 0.80 0.73
C LEU A 128 10.57 1.17 1.44
N ILE A 129 9.95 2.29 1.07
CA ILE A 129 8.82 2.85 1.81
C ILE A 129 7.47 2.72 1.12
N ARG A 130 7.46 2.52 -0.21
CA ARG A 130 6.21 2.39 -0.94
C ARG A 130 5.62 1.01 -0.76
N PRO A 131 4.38 0.92 -0.25
CA PRO A 131 3.65 -0.31 -0.37
C PRO A 131 3.50 -0.64 -1.85
N GLU A 132 3.52 -1.92 -2.15
CA GLU A 132 3.28 -2.38 -3.50
C GLU A 132 1.93 -1.85 -4.00
N LYS A 133 1.98 -1.11 -5.10
CA LYS A 133 0.78 -0.50 -5.66
C LYS A 133 -0.16 -1.58 -6.15
N LYS A 134 -1.29 -1.77 -5.47
CA LYS A 134 -2.36 -2.63 -5.97
C LYS A 134 -2.89 -2.04 -7.29
N PRO A 135 -3.10 -2.84 -8.32
CA PRO A 135 -3.59 -2.32 -9.58
C PRO A 135 -4.99 -1.73 -9.40
N ILE A 136 -5.09 -0.42 -9.49
CA ILE A 136 -6.34 0.31 -9.65
C ILE A 136 -6.34 0.71 -11.12
N TYR A 137 -6.95 -0.13 -11.94
CA TYR A 137 -7.10 0.17 -13.36
C TYR A 137 -8.10 1.32 -13.49
N ASN A 138 -7.93 2.15 -14.50
CA ASN A 138 -8.75 3.31 -14.76
C ASN A 138 -10.21 2.89 -15.07
N ILE A 139 -10.96 2.59 -14.01
CA ILE A 139 -12.36 2.17 -14.05
C ILE A 139 -13.20 3.40 -13.79
N HIS A 140 -13.98 3.83 -14.78
CA HIS A 140 -14.87 5.00 -14.70
C HIS A 140 -16.24 4.64 -14.07
N ASP A 141 -16.21 3.92 -12.95
CA ASP A 141 -17.39 3.50 -12.20
C ASP A 141 -17.14 3.68 -10.68
N PRO A 142 -17.45 4.87 -10.13
CA PRO A 142 -17.19 5.16 -8.73
C PRO A 142 -17.95 4.24 -7.77
N VAL A 143 -19.17 3.83 -8.13
CA VAL A 143 -19.99 2.93 -7.29
C VAL A 143 -19.40 1.53 -7.28
N GLY A 144 -19.07 1.01 -8.45
CA GLY A 144 -18.45 -0.30 -8.59
C GLY A 144 -17.07 -0.38 -7.91
N LEU A 145 -16.25 0.66 -8.05
CA LEU A 145 -14.98 0.76 -7.33
C LEU A 145 -15.16 0.75 -5.82
N ARG A 146 -16.17 1.46 -5.28
CA ARG A 146 -16.48 1.43 -3.85
C ARG A 146 -16.84 0.04 -3.37
N TYR A 147 -17.64 -0.71 -4.12
CA TYR A 147 -17.99 -2.09 -3.79
C TYR A 147 -16.77 -3.01 -3.81
N LEU A 148 -15.88 -2.82 -4.77
CA LEU A 148 -14.61 -3.55 -4.85
C LEU A 148 -13.72 -3.27 -3.64
N PHE A 149 -13.58 -1.99 -3.22
CA PHE A 149 -12.87 -1.62 -2.00
C PHE A 149 -13.50 -2.23 -0.74
N TYR A 150 -14.81 -2.26 -0.64
CA TYR A 150 -15.50 -2.90 0.49
C TYR A 150 -15.14 -4.39 0.60
N LEU A 151 -15.07 -5.09 -0.51
CA LEU A 151 -14.64 -6.51 -0.51
C LEU A 151 -13.17 -6.65 -0.13
N ARG A 152 -12.28 -5.84 -0.68
CA ARG A 152 -10.84 -5.84 -0.39
C ARG A 152 -10.54 -5.58 1.07
N LEU A 153 -11.22 -4.61 1.66
CA LEU A 153 -11.00 -4.19 3.04
C LEU A 153 -11.79 -5.02 4.07
N GLY A 154 -12.65 -5.93 3.62
CA GLY A 154 -13.55 -6.67 4.50
C GLY A 154 -14.66 -5.81 5.14
N LEU A 155 -15.05 -4.72 4.48
CA LEU A 155 -16.05 -3.75 4.94
C LEU A 155 -17.40 -3.89 4.22
N SER A 156 -17.55 -4.92 3.42
CA SER A 156 -18.76 -5.14 2.63
C SER A 156 -19.96 -5.54 3.50
N PRO A 157 -21.20 -5.44 2.98
CA PRO A 157 -22.40 -5.85 3.71
C PRO A 157 -22.54 -7.37 3.90
N LEU A 158 -21.52 -8.17 3.51
CA LEU A 158 -21.50 -9.60 3.75
C LEU A 158 -21.55 -9.92 5.24
N ARG A 159 -22.28 -10.95 5.62
CA ARG A 159 -22.54 -11.29 7.05
C ARG A 159 -21.26 -11.56 7.83
N SER A 160 -20.30 -12.25 7.23
CA SER A 160 -19.01 -12.51 7.86
C SER A 160 -18.24 -11.20 8.14
N HIS A 161 -18.27 -10.24 7.22
CA HIS A 161 -17.63 -8.93 7.42
C HIS A 161 -18.34 -8.11 8.51
N LYS A 162 -19.68 -8.05 8.48
CA LYS A 162 -20.47 -7.37 9.54
C LYS A 162 -20.17 -7.96 10.92
N ASN A 163 -20.19 -9.27 11.06
CA ASN A 163 -19.89 -9.94 12.32
C ASN A 163 -18.47 -9.62 12.81
N ASN A 164 -17.47 -9.64 11.93
CA ASN A 164 -16.08 -9.33 12.28
C ASN A 164 -15.89 -7.87 12.74
N HIS A 165 -16.78 -6.95 12.35
CA HIS A 165 -16.78 -5.55 12.77
C HIS A 165 -17.69 -5.27 13.98
N GLY A 166 -18.13 -6.30 14.70
CA GLY A 166 -18.87 -6.16 15.97
C GLY A 166 -20.36 -5.91 15.82
N PHE A 167 -20.95 -6.15 14.64
CA PHE A 167 -22.40 -6.23 14.49
C PHE A 167 -22.86 -7.59 15.05
N ALA A 168 -22.93 -7.67 16.38
CA ALA A 168 -23.10 -8.90 17.15
C ALA A 168 -24.34 -9.74 16.78
N ASP A 169 -25.41 -9.10 16.33
CA ASP A 169 -26.66 -9.75 15.96
C ASP A 169 -26.64 -10.34 14.54
N THR A 170 -25.52 -10.23 13.82
CA THR A 170 -25.41 -10.76 12.46
C THR A 170 -24.59 -12.04 12.47
N PRO A 171 -25.20 -13.23 12.31
CA PRO A 171 -24.45 -14.47 12.21
C PRO A 171 -23.58 -14.49 10.96
N LYS A 172 -22.43 -15.16 11.02
CA LYS A 172 -21.50 -15.26 9.87
C LYS A 172 -22.06 -16.06 8.71
N ASN A 173 -22.95 -17.01 8.99
CA ASN A 173 -23.47 -17.97 8.02
C ASN A 173 -24.25 -17.27 6.90
N CYS A 174 -24.02 -17.70 5.68
CA CYS A 174 -24.81 -17.28 4.52
C CYS A 174 -26.23 -17.81 4.62
N LEU A 175 -27.19 -17.07 4.09
CA LEU A 175 -28.59 -17.50 3.99
C LEU A 175 -28.79 -18.76 3.13
N CYS A 176 -27.82 -19.11 2.30
CA CYS A 176 -27.82 -20.34 1.52
C CYS A 176 -27.49 -21.60 2.34
N ASN A 177 -27.10 -21.47 3.62
CA ASN A 177 -26.71 -22.52 4.55
C ASN A 177 -25.48 -23.38 4.12
N HIS A 178 -24.70 -22.95 3.10
CA HIS A 178 -23.53 -23.66 2.60
C HIS A 178 -22.20 -23.02 3.08
N GLY A 179 -22.19 -22.37 4.23
CA GLY A 179 -20.98 -21.80 4.84
C GLY A 179 -21.10 -20.33 5.21
N ASN A 180 -19.97 -19.74 5.62
CA ASN A 180 -19.91 -18.33 6.00
C ASN A 180 -20.04 -17.43 4.77
N GLU A 181 -20.77 -16.31 4.91
CA GLU A 181 -20.89 -15.32 3.83
C GLU A 181 -19.66 -14.38 3.85
N ASP A 182 -18.52 -14.89 3.41
CA ASP A 182 -17.29 -14.14 3.20
C ASP A 182 -17.08 -13.82 1.70
N THR A 183 -15.97 -13.17 1.38
CA THR A 183 -15.62 -12.78 0.00
C THR A 183 -15.51 -13.99 -0.93
N SER A 184 -14.88 -15.08 -0.46
CA SER A 184 -14.70 -16.31 -1.25
C SER A 184 -16.03 -16.97 -1.54
N HIS A 185 -16.87 -17.11 -0.52
CA HIS A 185 -18.20 -17.66 -0.67
C HIS A 185 -19.06 -16.84 -1.63
N PHE A 186 -19.09 -15.53 -1.46
CA PHE A 186 -19.86 -14.63 -2.33
C PHE A 186 -19.40 -14.71 -3.79
N LEU A 187 -18.10 -14.61 -4.06
CA LEU A 187 -17.57 -14.58 -5.41
C LEU A 187 -17.63 -15.96 -6.10
N LEU A 188 -17.34 -17.04 -5.38
CA LEU A 188 -17.05 -18.33 -6.00
C LEU A 188 -18.03 -19.45 -5.68
N LEU A 189 -18.64 -19.45 -4.50
CA LEU A 189 -19.30 -20.66 -3.97
C LEU A 189 -20.82 -20.52 -3.78
N CYS A 190 -21.34 -19.32 -3.47
CA CYS A 190 -22.73 -19.15 -3.07
C CYS A 190 -23.73 -19.62 -4.12
N PRO A 191 -24.62 -20.57 -3.82
CA PRO A 191 -25.64 -21.06 -4.78
C PRO A 191 -26.63 -19.99 -5.23
N PHE A 192 -26.90 -18.98 -4.40
CA PHE A 192 -27.83 -17.91 -4.76
C PHE A 192 -27.37 -17.06 -5.94
N PHE A 193 -26.07 -17.06 -6.23
CA PHE A 193 -25.47 -16.25 -7.27
C PHE A 193 -24.90 -17.05 -8.44
N VAL A 194 -25.37 -18.27 -8.66
CA VAL A 194 -24.90 -19.15 -9.75
C VAL A 194 -25.09 -18.49 -11.12
N ILE A 195 -26.29 -17.94 -11.39
CA ILE A 195 -26.62 -17.33 -12.69
C ILE A 195 -25.72 -16.10 -12.97
N PRO A 196 -25.67 -15.04 -12.13
CA PRO A 196 -24.79 -13.92 -12.38
C PRO A 196 -23.30 -14.30 -12.38
N ARG A 197 -22.93 -15.35 -11.63
CA ARG A 197 -21.54 -15.85 -11.60
C ARG A 197 -21.15 -16.54 -12.91
N ALA A 198 -22.06 -17.16 -13.63
CA ALA A 198 -21.77 -17.85 -14.88
C ALA A 198 -21.12 -16.90 -15.90
N SER A 199 -21.64 -15.68 -16.05
CA SER A 199 -21.07 -14.65 -16.93
C SER A 199 -19.68 -14.20 -16.48
N LEU A 200 -19.50 -13.94 -15.17
CA LEU A 200 -18.19 -13.61 -14.60
C LEU A 200 -17.15 -14.70 -14.89
N MET A 201 -17.54 -15.97 -14.63
CA MET A 201 -16.64 -17.11 -14.82
C MET A 201 -16.29 -17.36 -16.28
N ALA A 202 -17.21 -17.12 -17.21
CA ALA A 202 -16.96 -17.24 -18.66
C ALA A 202 -15.93 -16.21 -19.11
N ASN A 203 -16.13 -14.94 -18.77
CA ASN A 203 -15.22 -13.85 -19.13
C ASN A 203 -13.82 -14.08 -18.55
N VAL A 204 -13.73 -14.44 -17.26
CA VAL A 204 -12.45 -14.68 -16.58
C VAL A 204 -11.76 -15.93 -17.14
N HIS A 205 -12.51 -16.99 -17.42
CA HIS A 205 -11.95 -18.22 -17.99
C HIS A 205 -11.28 -17.97 -19.34
N GLU A 206 -11.92 -17.23 -20.23
CA GLU A 206 -11.34 -16.84 -21.53
C GLU A 206 -10.02 -16.07 -21.38
N ILE A 207 -9.97 -15.12 -20.44
CA ILE A 207 -8.76 -14.36 -20.17
C ILE A 207 -7.65 -15.27 -19.62
N LEU A 208 -7.98 -16.13 -18.65
CA LEU A 208 -7.01 -17.04 -18.04
C LEU A 208 -6.48 -18.08 -19.05
N GLN A 209 -7.33 -18.55 -19.94
CA GLN A 209 -6.94 -19.48 -21.01
C GLN A 209 -5.92 -18.84 -21.95
N ARG A 210 -6.18 -17.59 -22.40
CA ARG A 210 -5.23 -16.84 -23.26
C ARG A 210 -3.87 -16.62 -22.60
N ASN A 211 -3.85 -16.49 -21.26
CA ASN A 211 -2.62 -16.24 -20.49
C ASN A 211 -1.99 -17.52 -19.90
N ASN A 212 -2.53 -18.71 -20.15
CA ASN A 212 -2.09 -20.00 -19.58
C ASN A 212 -2.08 -20.04 -18.04
N LEU A 213 -3.08 -19.42 -17.39
CA LEU A 213 -3.18 -19.25 -15.94
C LEU A 213 -4.51 -19.80 -15.37
N ILE A 214 -5.05 -20.86 -15.95
CA ILE A 214 -6.37 -21.44 -15.58
C ILE A 214 -6.47 -21.81 -14.10
N ASP A 215 -5.36 -22.20 -13.49
CA ASP A 215 -5.28 -22.60 -12.07
C ASP A 215 -5.67 -21.46 -11.10
N LEU A 216 -5.58 -20.20 -11.56
CA LEU A 216 -5.96 -19.04 -10.74
C LEU A 216 -7.47 -18.83 -10.61
N LYS A 217 -8.29 -19.55 -11.39
CA LYS A 217 -9.75 -19.38 -11.46
C LYS A 217 -10.45 -19.42 -10.09
N ASN A 218 -9.95 -20.24 -9.17
CA ASN A 218 -10.55 -20.42 -7.85
C ASN A 218 -9.93 -19.52 -6.76
N GLN A 219 -9.10 -18.56 -7.14
CA GLN A 219 -8.47 -17.65 -6.19
C GLN A 219 -9.26 -16.33 -6.10
N PRO A 220 -9.91 -16.02 -4.95
CA PRO A 220 -10.68 -14.77 -4.78
C PRO A 220 -9.84 -13.51 -5.02
N TYR A 221 -8.53 -13.60 -4.73
CA TYR A 221 -7.58 -12.51 -4.93
C TYR A 221 -7.53 -12.03 -6.40
N LEU A 222 -7.62 -12.95 -7.37
CA LEU A 222 -7.66 -12.62 -8.79
C LEU A 222 -8.78 -11.62 -9.13
N TYR A 223 -9.98 -11.87 -8.60
CA TYR A 223 -11.18 -11.07 -8.85
C TYR A 223 -11.12 -9.70 -8.19
N LEU A 224 -10.34 -9.57 -7.12
CA LEU A 224 -10.19 -8.31 -6.39
C LEU A 224 -9.03 -7.47 -6.89
N TYR A 225 -7.90 -8.09 -7.23
CA TYR A 225 -6.64 -7.39 -7.47
C TYR A 225 -6.03 -7.66 -8.85
N GLY A 226 -6.56 -8.62 -9.61
CA GLY A 226 -5.90 -9.10 -10.80
C GLY A 226 -4.68 -9.96 -10.49
N ASN A 227 -3.81 -10.16 -11.49
CA ASN A 227 -2.57 -10.91 -11.35
C ASN A 227 -1.43 -10.25 -12.12
N ARG A 228 -0.21 -10.29 -11.59
CA ARG A 228 0.98 -9.66 -12.20
C ARG A 228 1.39 -10.26 -13.54
N ASN A 229 1.13 -11.55 -13.73
CA ASN A 229 1.45 -12.28 -14.94
C ASN A 229 0.43 -12.04 -16.07
N ILE A 230 -0.62 -11.26 -15.79
CA ILE A 230 -1.65 -10.88 -16.75
C ILE A 230 -1.41 -9.42 -17.16
N ASN A 231 -1.57 -9.10 -18.43
CA ASN A 231 -1.41 -7.74 -18.92
C ASN A 231 -2.45 -6.77 -18.33
N SER A 232 -2.20 -5.47 -18.42
CA SER A 232 -3.04 -4.43 -17.78
C SER A 232 -4.47 -4.39 -18.34
N ALA A 233 -4.66 -4.64 -19.64
CA ALA A 233 -5.96 -4.61 -20.27
C ALA A 233 -6.85 -5.79 -19.81
N ASP A 234 -6.29 -6.98 -19.77
CA ASP A 234 -6.96 -8.19 -19.30
C ASP A 234 -7.29 -8.11 -17.81
N ASN A 235 -6.36 -7.62 -16.99
CA ASN A 235 -6.62 -7.37 -15.59
C ASN A 235 -7.76 -6.36 -15.37
N LYS A 236 -7.78 -5.28 -16.15
CA LYS A 236 -8.89 -4.32 -16.12
C LYS A 236 -10.22 -5.00 -16.46
N GLN A 237 -10.23 -5.87 -17.46
CA GLN A 237 -11.43 -6.61 -17.85
C GLN A 237 -11.93 -7.56 -16.74
N ILE A 238 -11.02 -8.26 -16.04
CA ILE A 238 -11.37 -9.09 -14.87
C ILE A 238 -12.05 -8.24 -13.80
N LEU A 239 -11.48 -7.08 -13.46
CA LEU A 239 -12.04 -6.20 -12.43
C LEU A 239 -13.39 -5.61 -12.86
N LEU A 240 -13.56 -5.23 -14.14
CA LEU A 240 -14.84 -4.75 -14.67
C LEU A 240 -15.91 -5.83 -14.60
N SER A 241 -15.59 -7.06 -14.99
CA SER A 241 -16.53 -8.20 -14.89
C SER A 241 -16.90 -8.50 -13.44
N THR A 242 -15.96 -8.34 -12.51
CA THR A 242 -16.22 -8.50 -11.07
C THR A 242 -17.15 -7.40 -10.55
N VAL A 243 -16.94 -6.15 -10.95
CA VAL A 243 -17.81 -5.02 -10.59
C VAL A 243 -19.22 -5.23 -11.11
N GLU A 244 -19.37 -5.66 -12.36
CA GLU A 244 -20.64 -5.97 -12.98
C GLU A 244 -21.39 -7.08 -12.22
N TYR A 245 -20.69 -8.17 -11.90
CA TYR A 245 -21.23 -9.25 -11.06
C TYR A 245 -21.77 -8.72 -9.74
N ILE A 246 -20.98 -7.92 -9.00
CA ILE A 246 -21.40 -7.36 -7.71
C ILE A 246 -22.69 -6.53 -7.87
N LYS A 247 -22.80 -5.73 -8.92
CA LYS A 247 -23.99 -4.91 -9.20
C LYS A 247 -25.21 -5.76 -9.53
N ILE A 248 -25.06 -6.76 -10.38
CA ILE A 248 -26.17 -7.65 -10.80
C ILE A 248 -26.73 -8.42 -9.60
N THR A 249 -25.89 -8.83 -8.66
CA THR A 249 -26.33 -9.53 -7.43
C THR A 249 -27.16 -8.66 -6.51
N ARG A 250 -27.13 -7.33 -6.64
CA ARG A 250 -27.78 -6.34 -5.76
C ARG A 250 -27.46 -6.51 -4.26
N ARG A 251 -26.47 -7.34 -3.93
CA ARG A 251 -26.12 -7.66 -2.52
C ARG A 251 -25.53 -6.46 -1.76
N PHE A 252 -25.09 -5.44 -2.50
CA PHE A 252 -24.46 -4.22 -1.98
C PHE A 252 -25.37 -2.99 -2.08
N SER A 253 -26.58 -3.14 -2.58
CA SER A 253 -27.50 -2.03 -2.83
C SER A 253 -28.51 -1.81 -1.67
N SER A 254 -28.38 -2.55 -0.58
CA SER A 254 -29.25 -2.48 0.61
C SER A 254 -28.62 -1.67 1.74
#